data_71b599a3708eef78498899bccb127650
#
_entry.id   71b599a3708eef78498899bccb127650
#
_cell.length_a   1.000
_cell.length_b   1.000
_cell.length_c   1.000
_cell.angle_alpha   90.00
_cell.angle_beta   90.00
_cell.angle_gamma   90.00
#
_symmetry.space_group_name_H-M   'P 1'
#
loop_
_entity.id
_entity.type
_entity.pdbx_description
1 polymer ?
#
loop_
_entity_poly.entity_id
_entity_poly.type
_entity_poly.pdbx_seq_one_letter_code
_entity_poly.pdbx_strand_id
1 'polypeptide(L)'
;MKHVDIQKNVLRVMHEGGYYEGIMAAGDELDRVKYFLQILDGKREPEPGLPFQNPWMWPIFPGLNSRPVHEKTDGIATDILESSFERIRDEILRLGNEVYVPYTTKTTGEEGDWSVFPLTYMGVTVDPLVRLCPQTWRVVTSLPRTCYRYPWGDVLVSRHKPGTHLPAHCSVDNLRLRCHLPIAVPSGPEIRVADHKHAWTEGRCFLFEDSFEHEVWHHGDTNRLIFILDFWHPDFTEAEVRALTAGFRKREIREIFFELRLSRAASEYRDFFLDAFRREDNDDLIREFWPSASG
;
A
#
# COMPACT_ATOMS: atom_id res chain seq x y z
N MET A 1 -18.90 3.76 -7.21
CA MET A 1 -18.98 4.81 -6.16
C MET A 1 -17.98 5.89 -6.52
N LYS A 2 -18.34 7.17 -6.43
CA LYS A 2 -17.37 8.26 -6.67
C LYS A 2 -16.44 8.35 -5.44
N HIS A 3 -15.18 8.77 -5.61
CA HIS A 3 -14.22 8.88 -4.48
C HIS A 3 -14.75 9.79 -3.34
N VAL A 4 -15.49 10.85 -3.66
CA VAL A 4 -16.14 11.72 -2.66
C VAL A 4 -17.14 10.96 -1.78
N ASP A 5 -17.86 9.98 -2.33
CA ASP A 5 -18.79 9.14 -1.56
C ASP A 5 -18.04 8.22 -0.60
N ILE A 6 -16.83 7.77 -0.99
CA ILE A 6 -15.97 6.93 -0.15
C ILE A 6 -15.46 7.71 1.04
N GLN A 7 -14.88 8.89 0.80
CA GLN A 7 -14.40 9.78 1.86
C GLN A 7 -15.50 10.10 2.88
N LYS A 8 -16.70 10.44 2.41
CA LYS A 8 -17.85 10.71 3.28
C LYS A 8 -18.27 9.50 4.11
N ASN A 9 -18.28 8.30 3.51
CA ASN A 9 -18.64 7.08 4.25
C ASN A 9 -17.59 6.72 5.29
N VAL A 10 -16.31 6.85 4.97
CA VAL A 10 -15.22 6.64 5.92
C VAL A 10 -15.32 7.64 7.08
N LEU A 11 -15.49 8.91 6.78
CA LEU A 11 -15.62 9.96 7.80
C LEU A 11 -16.85 9.74 8.70
N ARG A 12 -17.98 9.34 8.12
CA ARG A 12 -19.17 8.97 8.90
C ARG A 12 -18.88 7.85 9.90
N VAL A 13 -18.21 6.79 9.46
CA VAL A 13 -17.78 5.68 10.35
C VAL A 13 -16.87 6.20 11.45
N MET A 14 -15.92 7.09 11.12
CA MET A 14 -15.00 7.67 12.10
C MET A 14 -15.72 8.51 13.16
N HIS A 15 -16.76 9.28 12.80
CA HIS A 15 -17.59 10.02 13.76
C HIS A 15 -18.46 9.07 14.60
N GLU A 16 -19.22 8.18 13.96
CA GLU A 16 -20.12 7.25 14.65
C GLU A 16 -19.37 6.36 15.66
N GLY A 17 -18.12 6.00 15.36
CA GLY A 17 -17.26 5.19 16.22
C GLY A 17 -16.45 5.99 17.25
N GLY A 18 -16.53 7.32 17.27
CA GLY A 18 -15.81 8.20 18.21
C GLY A 18 -14.31 8.35 17.89
N TYR A 19 -13.82 7.81 16.80
CA TYR A 19 -12.42 7.96 16.37
C TYR A 19 -12.08 9.42 16.06
N TYR A 20 -12.94 10.11 15.30
CA TYR A 20 -12.71 11.51 14.93
C TYR A 20 -12.58 12.39 16.18
N GLU A 21 -13.53 12.29 17.10
CA GLU A 21 -13.56 13.07 18.34
C GLU A 21 -12.38 12.75 19.25
N GLY A 22 -11.98 11.46 19.30
CA GLY A 22 -10.80 11.01 20.04
C GLY A 22 -9.52 11.64 19.50
N ILE A 23 -9.33 11.64 18.18
CA ILE A 23 -8.17 12.31 17.55
C ILE A 23 -8.21 13.82 17.79
N MET A 24 -9.39 14.49 17.66
CA MET A 24 -9.48 15.93 17.91
C MET A 24 -9.16 16.31 19.36
N ALA A 25 -9.42 15.42 20.32
CA ALA A 25 -9.10 15.61 21.74
C ALA A 25 -7.68 15.20 22.14
N ALA A 26 -6.93 14.52 21.27
CA ALA A 26 -5.57 14.06 21.53
C ALA A 26 -4.57 15.22 21.68
N GLY A 27 -3.35 14.92 22.14
CA GLY A 27 -2.26 15.89 22.26
C GLY A 27 -1.70 16.37 20.90
N ASP A 28 -0.72 17.25 20.98
CA ASP A 28 -0.11 17.92 19.81
C ASP A 28 0.66 16.94 18.90
N GLU A 29 1.00 15.75 19.39
CA GLU A 29 1.66 14.69 18.64
C GLU A 29 0.82 14.18 17.45
N LEU A 30 -0.48 14.48 17.42
CA LEU A 30 -1.40 14.12 16.34
C LEU A 30 -1.91 15.34 15.53
N ASP A 31 -1.29 16.50 15.64
CA ASP A 31 -1.79 17.72 14.98
C ASP A 31 -1.90 17.60 13.47
N ARG A 32 -0.98 16.90 12.80
CA ARG A 32 -1.08 16.66 11.36
C ARG A 32 -2.22 15.69 11.02
N VAL A 33 -2.47 14.70 11.87
CA VAL A 33 -3.62 13.80 11.71
C VAL A 33 -4.93 14.56 11.92
N LYS A 34 -5.01 15.43 12.93
CA LYS A 34 -6.16 16.34 13.14
C LYS A 34 -6.40 17.21 11.91
N TYR A 35 -5.33 17.81 11.39
CA TYR A 35 -5.41 18.65 10.19
C TYR A 35 -5.96 17.85 8.99
N PHE A 36 -5.42 16.66 8.75
CA PHE A 36 -5.85 15.76 7.67
C PHE A 36 -7.34 15.38 7.80
N LEU A 37 -7.79 15.01 8.99
CA LEU A 37 -9.20 14.70 9.24
C LEU A 37 -10.11 15.92 9.05
N GLN A 38 -9.65 17.13 9.39
CA GLN A 38 -10.40 18.38 9.15
C GLN A 38 -10.53 18.69 7.65
N ILE A 39 -9.53 18.35 6.83
CA ILE A 39 -9.64 18.43 5.37
C ILE A 39 -10.71 17.46 4.88
N LEU A 40 -10.70 16.22 5.34
CA LEU A 40 -11.71 15.21 4.97
C LEU A 40 -13.12 15.65 5.35
N ASP A 41 -13.27 16.34 6.47
CA ASP A 41 -14.54 16.89 6.99
C ASP A 41 -14.96 18.22 6.33
N GLY A 42 -14.17 18.72 5.38
CA GLY A 42 -14.43 20.00 4.71
C GLY A 42 -14.28 21.24 5.60
N LYS A 43 -13.68 21.09 6.77
CA LYS A 43 -13.37 22.19 7.71
C LYS A 43 -12.10 22.94 7.37
N ARG A 44 -11.30 22.37 6.49
CA ARG A 44 -10.06 22.97 5.96
C ARG A 44 -9.93 22.68 4.47
N GLU A 45 -9.30 23.60 3.76
CA GLU A 45 -8.93 23.37 2.36
C GLU A 45 -7.74 22.41 2.27
N PRO A 46 -7.73 21.51 1.28
CA PRO A 46 -6.59 20.63 1.03
C PRO A 46 -5.39 21.43 0.49
N GLU A 47 -4.20 21.02 0.90
CA GLU A 47 -2.98 21.52 0.26
C GLU A 47 -2.88 20.97 -1.18
N PRO A 48 -2.42 21.80 -2.14
CA PRO A 48 -2.20 21.31 -3.50
C PRO A 48 -1.03 20.30 -3.49
N GLY A 49 -1.14 19.25 -4.30
CA GLY A 49 -0.03 18.35 -4.59
C GLY A 49 1.12 19.07 -5.32
N LEU A 50 2.31 18.49 -5.22
CA LEU A 50 3.45 18.90 -6.03
C LEU A 50 3.20 18.59 -7.53
N PRO A 51 3.97 19.13 -8.46
CA PRO A 51 3.87 18.75 -9.87
C PRO A 51 3.91 17.22 -10.03
N PHE A 52 2.99 16.67 -10.82
CA PHE A 52 2.75 15.22 -11.00
C PHE A 52 2.22 14.47 -9.78
N GLN A 53 2.02 15.09 -8.61
CA GLN A 53 1.47 14.44 -7.41
C GLN A 53 -0.04 14.68 -7.34
N ASN A 54 -0.82 13.62 -7.59
CA ASN A 54 -2.28 13.70 -7.62
C ASN A 54 -2.93 12.39 -7.15
N PRO A 55 -2.81 12.04 -5.87
CA PRO A 55 -3.46 10.83 -5.35
C PRO A 55 -4.99 10.95 -5.55
N TRP A 56 -5.60 9.84 -6.02
CA TRP A 56 -6.97 9.93 -6.53
C TRP A 56 -8.05 9.74 -5.45
N MET A 57 -7.69 9.24 -4.26
CA MET A 57 -8.67 8.93 -3.22
C MET A 57 -8.60 9.91 -2.03
N TRP A 58 -7.41 10.20 -1.53
CA TRP A 58 -7.22 11.00 -0.34
C TRP A 58 -6.57 12.34 -0.68
N PRO A 59 -6.92 13.42 0.05
CA PRO A 59 -6.16 14.66 -0.05
C PRO A 59 -4.71 14.44 0.38
N ILE A 60 -3.84 15.34 -0.03
CA ILE A 60 -2.44 15.36 0.41
C ILE A 60 -2.40 15.44 1.93
N PHE A 61 -1.68 14.50 2.56
CA PHE A 61 -1.39 14.57 3.97
C PHE A 61 -0.33 15.65 4.23
N PRO A 62 -0.57 16.56 5.18
CA PRO A 62 0.25 17.76 5.34
C PRO A 62 1.64 17.48 5.90
N GLY A 63 2.61 18.31 5.51
CA GLY A 63 3.94 18.36 6.14
C GLY A 63 4.81 17.13 5.92
N LEU A 64 4.61 16.37 4.84
CA LEU A 64 5.53 15.35 4.36
C LEU A 64 6.49 15.97 3.35
N ASN A 65 7.77 15.61 3.42
CA ASN A 65 8.78 16.02 2.44
C ASN A 65 8.68 15.12 1.20
N SER A 66 7.55 15.22 0.50
CA SER A 66 7.22 14.39 -0.66
C SER A 66 8.15 14.66 -1.84
N ARG A 67 8.54 13.60 -2.54
CA ARG A 67 9.32 13.66 -3.78
C ARG A 67 9.10 12.40 -4.62
N PRO A 68 9.23 12.49 -5.95
CA PRO A 68 8.94 11.34 -6.82
C PRO A 68 9.79 10.11 -6.52
N VAL A 69 11.09 10.31 -6.27
CA VAL A 69 12.07 9.23 -6.02
C VAL A 69 12.82 9.53 -4.73
N HIS A 70 12.99 8.51 -3.92
CA HIS A 70 13.69 8.58 -2.63
C HIS A 70 15.03 7.87 -2.69
N GLU A 71 15.99 8.40 -1.94
CA GLU A 71 17.29 7.74 -1.79
C GLU A 71 17.24 6.68 -0.68
N LYS A 72 18.12 5.69 -0.73
CA LYS A 72 18.19 4.61 0.26
C LYS A 72 18.52 5.07 1.68
N THR A 73 19.06 6.27 1.83
CA THR A 73 19.42 6.86 3.13
C THR A 73 18.25 7.50 3.87
N ASP A 74 17.06 7.51 3.27
CA ASP A 74 15.88 8.21 3.81
C ASP A 74 15.16 7.45 4.96
N GLY A 75 15.89 6.68 5.75
CA GLY A 75 15.35 6.00 6.93
C GLY A 75 14.57 4.71 6.63
N ILE A 76 14.60 4.23 5.39
CA ILE A 76 14.00 2.95 4.99
C ILE A 76 15.09 1.86 4.95
N ALA A 77 14.84 0.74 5.61
CA ALA A 77 15.82 -0.35 5.76
C ALA A 77 15.97 -1.21 4.48
N THR A 78 16.31 -0.56 3.36
CA THR A 78 16.52 -1.25 2.06
C THR A 78 17.74 -2.16 2.06
N ASP A 79 18.74 -1.87 2.87
CA ASP A 79 19.94 -2.70 3.07
C ASP A 79 19.60 -4.10 3.61
N ILE A 80 18.61 -4.21 4.48
CA ILE A 80 18.10 -5.51 4.97
C ILE A 80 17.45 -6.30 3.84
N LEU A 81 16.66 -5.64 2.98
CA LEU A 81 16.06 -6.29 1.81
C LEU A 81 17.13 -6.75 0.81
N GLU A 82 18.07 -5.87 0.47
CA GLU A 82 19.14 -6.17 -0.49
C GLU A 82 20.07 -7.27 0.03
N SER A 83 20.43 -7.26 1.32
CA SER A 83 21.24 -8.34 1.92
C SER A 83 20.49 -9.67 2.03
N SER A 84 19.16 -9.63 2.01
CA SER A 84 18.29 -10.80 2.02
C SER A 84 17.89 -11.28 0.62
N PHE A 85 18.36 -10.63 -0.44
CA PHE A 85 17.91 -10.80 -1.82
C PHE A 85 17.89 -12.26 -2.26
N GLU A 86 18.99 -12.99 -2.11
CA GLU A 86 19.10 -14.39 -2.58
C GLU A 86 18.04 -15.29 -1.93
N ARG A 87 17.78 -15.12 -0.64
CA ARG A 87 16.77 -15.91 0.08
C ARG A 87 15.35 -15.59 -0.40
N ILE A 88 15.06 -14.30 -0.60
CA ILE A 88 13.77 -13.82 -1.11
C ILE A 88 13.56 -14.32 -2.55
N ARG A 89 14.59 -14.15 -3.39
CA ARG A 89 14.59 -14.59 -4.79
C ARG A 89 14.33 -16.08 -4.92
N ASP A 90 15.07 -16.90 -4.15
CA ASP A 90 14.94 -18.35 -4.19
C ASP A 90 13.55 -18.84 -3.82
N GLU A 91 12.87 -18.22 -2.85
CA GLU A 91 11.48 -18.56 -2.52
C GLU A 91 10.54 -18.15 -3.64
N ILE A 92 10.65 -16.92 -4.15
CA ILE A 92 9.77 -16.39 -5.19
C ILE A 92 9.89 -17.17 -6.49
N LEU A 93 11.10 -17.55 -6.90
CA LEU A 93 11.32 -18.32 -8.13
C LEU A 93 10.81 -19.77 -8.06
N ARG A 94 10.56 -20.31 -6.86
CA ARG A 94 9.92 -21.63 -6.68
C ARG A 94 8.41 -21.60 -6.76
N LEU A 95 7.80 -20.41 -6.76
CA LEU A 95 6.34 -20.28 -6.85
C LEU A 95 5.84 -20.75 -8.21
N GLY A 96 4.82 -21.61 -8.19
CA GLY A 96 4.11 -22.03 -9.40
C GLY A 96 3.27 -20.90 -10.01
N ASN A 97 2.84 -21.10 -11.25
CA ASN A 97 2.02 -20.10 -11.94
C ASN A 97 0.62 -19.97 -11.31
N GLU A 98 0.13 -21.02 -10.70
CA GLU A 98 -1.21 -21.15 -10.11
C GLU A 98 -1.45 -20.25 -8.89
N VAL A 99 -0.38 -19.78 -8.23
CA VAL A 99 -0.51 -18.90 -7.05
C VAL A 99 -0.62 -17.42 -7.44
N TYR A 100 -0.37 -17.08 -8.71
CA TYR A 100 -0.52 -15.71 -9.18
C TYR A 100 -1.95 -15.44 -9.62
N VAL A 101 -2.54 -14.40 -9.06
CA VAL A 101 -3.90 -13.96 -9.42
C VAL A 101 -3.83 -12.74 -10.35
N PRO A 102 -4.72 -12.64 -11.37
CA PRO A 102 -4.78 -11.45 -12.20
C PRO A 102 -5.02 -10.19 -11.35
N TYR A 103 -4.24 -9.15 -11.60
CA TYR A 103 -4.44 -7.85 -10.98
C TYR A 103 -5.18 -6.94 -11.97
N THR A 104 -6.49 -7.04 -11.97
CA THR A 104 -7.34 -6.25 -12.86
C THR A 104 -7.72 -4.94 -12.21
N THR A 105 -7.13 -3.86 -12.68
CA THR A 105 -7.66 -2.52 -12.46
C THR A 105 -8.18 -1.98 -13.79
N LYS A 106 -9.10 -1.03 -13.77
CA LYS A 106 -9.62 -0.38 -15.00
C LYS A 106 -8.54 0.33 -15.83
N THR A 107 -7.32 0.40 -15.31
CA THR A 107 -6.18 1.12 -15.87
C THR A 107 -5.09 0.22 -16.44
N THR A 108 -5.18 -1.11 -16.31
CA THR A 108 -4.03 -2.01 -16.50
C THR A 108 -4.10 -2.92 -17.74
N GLY A 109 -4.67 -2.49 -18.84
CA GLY A 109 -4.60 -3.28 -20.07
C GLY A 109 -5.43 -4.58 -20.04
N GLU A 110 -5.01 -5.61 -20.79
CA GLU A 110 -5.73 -6.87 -20.92
C GLU A 110 -5.62 -7.73 -19.65
N GLU A 111 -6.70 -8.49 -19.35
CA GLU A 111 -6.74 -9.42 -18.21
C GLU A 111 -5.61 -10.45 -18.32
N GLY A 112 -4.77 -10.51 -17.27
CA GLY A 112 -3.69 -11.50 -17.18
C GLY A 112 -2.30 -11.02 -17.61
N ASP A 113 -2.14 -9.79 -18.11
CA ASP A 113 -0.82 -9.24 -18.42
C ASP A 113 -0.08 -8.79 -17.15
N TRP A 114 -0.83 -8.36 -16.16
CA TRP A 114 -0.37 -8.13 -14.80
C TRP A 114 -1.01 -9.12 -13.85
N SER A 115 -0.20 -9.84 -13.10
CA SER A 115 -0.65 -10.74 -12.04
C SER A 115 0.19 -10.55 -10.79
N VAL A 116 -0.39 -10.88 -9.64
CA VAL A 116 0.26 -10.71 -8.33
C VAL A 116 0.17 -11.97 -7.49
N PHE A 117 1.17 -12.16 -6.63
CA PHE A 117 1.15 -13.09 -5.51
C PHE A 117 1.13 -12.25 -4.22
N PRO A 118 -0.04 -12.06 -3.60
CA PRO A 118 -0.18 -11.15 -2.45
C PRO A 118 0.14 -11.86 -1.14
N LEU A 119 1.15 -11.39 -0.41
CA LEU A 119 1.41 -11.82 0.98
C LEU A 119 0.49 -11.09 1.96
N THR A 120 0.09 -9.86 1.61
CA THR A 120 -0.95 -9.11 2.34
C THR A 120 -1.97 -8.53 1.38
N TYR A 121 -3.19 -8.35 1.86
CA TYR A 121 -4.27 -7.68 1.14
C TYR A 121 -5.19 -6.97 2.11
N MET A 122 -5.46 -5.69 1.89
CA MET A 122 -6.31 -4.86 2.75
C MET A 122 -5.87 -4.86 4.23
N GLY A 123 -4.57 -4.89 4.48
CA GLY A 123 -4.00 -4.93 5.82
C GLY A 123 -4.10 -6.29 6.51
N VAL A 124 -4.54 -7.35 5.80
CA VAL A 124 -4.63 -8.74 6.28
C VAL A 124 -3.49 -9.56 5.71
N THR A 125 -2.82 -10.33 6.55
CA THR A 125 -1.86 -11.34 6.12
C THR A 125 -2.59 -12.53 5.49
N VAL A 126 -2.16 -12.92 4.29
CA VAL A 126 -2.74 -14.09 3.60
C VAL A 126 -1.96 -15.33 4.00
N ASP A 127 -2.29 -15.89 5.17
CA ASP A 127 -1.54 -16.99 5.78
C ASP A 127 -1.22 -18.17 4.86
N PRO A 128 -2.13 -18.69 4.01
CA PRO A 128 -1.78 -19.76 3.09
C PRO A 128 -0.63 -19.39 2.13
N LEU A 129 -0.58 -18.13 1.68
CA LEU A 129 0.44 -17.66 0.75
C LEU A 129 1.75 -17.34 1.45
N VAL A 130 1.70 -16.78 2.65
CA VAL A 130 2.89 -16.53 3.48
C VAL A 130 3.65 -17.82 3.78
N ARG A 131 2.95 -18.95 3.96
CA ARG A 131 3.59 -20.26 4.18
C ARG A 131 4.41 -20.77 3.00
N LEU A 132 4.17 -20.25 1.81
CA LEU A 132 4.96 -20.58 0.61
C LEU A 132 6.28 -19.80 0.57
N CYS A 133 6.36 -18.64 1.29
CA CYS A 133 7.53 -17.77 1.34
C CYS A 133 7.92 -17.41 2.79
N PRO A 134 8.19 -18.39 3.66
CA PRO A 134 8.41 -18.14 5.09
C PRO A 134 9.66 -17.33 5.40
N GLN A 135 10.71 -17.42 4.60
CA GLN A 135 11.94 -16.62 4.76
C GLN A 135 11.67 -15.17 4.38
N THR A 136 10.98 -14.95 3.24
CA THR A 136 10.57 -13.62 2.78
C THR A 136 9.69 -12.95 3.83
N TRP A 137 8.69 -13.67 4.37
CA TRP A 137 7.82 -13.12 5.41
C TRP A 137 8.57 -12.78 6.69
N ARG A 138 9.55 -13.60 7.10
CA ARG A 138 10.39 -13.29 8.25
C ARG A 138 11.19 -12.00 8.04
N VAL A 139 11.71 -11.77 6.84
CA VAL A 139 12.37 -10.50 6.50
C VAL A 139 11.37 -9.35 6.62
N VAL A 140 10.21 -9.44 5.97
CA VAL A 140 9.16 -8.40 6.02
C VAL A 140 8.81 -8.00 7.45
N THR A 141 8.56 -8.98 8.32
CA THR A 141 8.16 -8.72 9.71
C THR A 141 9.29 -8.20 10.61
N SER A 142 10.54 -8.33 10.17
CA SER A 142 11.70 -7.76 10.87
C SER A 142 12.02 -6.32 10.48
N LEU A 143 11.45 -5.83 9.37
CA LEU A 143 11.71 -4.48 8.88
C LEU A 143 10.91 -3.44 9.68
N PRO A 144 11.55 -2.34 10.08
CA PRO A 144 10.84 -1.21 10.68
C PRO A 144 9.99 -0.48 9.64
N ARG A 145 8.96 0.19 10.11
CA ARG A 145 8.13 1.13 9.33
C ARG A 145 7.38 0.51 8.15
N THR A 146 7.30 -0.82 8.03
CA THR A 146 6.44 -1.46 7.02
C THR A 146 4.99 -1.10 7.27
N CYS A 147 4.24 -0.79 6.20
CA CYS A 147 2.83 -0.41 6.33
C CYS A 147 1.85 -1.53 5.92
N TYR A 148 2.26 -2.80 5.98
CA TYR A 148 1.44 -3.94 5.54
C TYR A 148 0.15 -4.13 6.34
N ARG A 149 0.02 -3.51 7.53
CA ARG A 149 -1.22 -3.50 8.30
C ARG A 149 -2.19 -2.39 7.86
N TYR A 150 -1.72 -1.42 7.10
CA TYR A 150 -2.55 -0.39 6.49
C TYR A 150 -3.28 -0.97 5.27
N PRO A 151 -4.58 -0.69 5.05
CA PRO A 151 -5.35 -1.33 3.99
C PRO A 151 -4.83 -1.11 2.56
N TRP A 152 -4.05 -0.06 2.37
CA TRP A 152 -3.42 0.28 1.09
C TRP A 152 -1.91 0.01 1.06
N GLY A 153 -1.35 -0.51 2.15
CA GLY A 153 0.04 -0.99 2.20
C GLY A 153 0.13 -2.40 1.62
N ASP A 154 0.91 -2.55 0.58
CA ASP A 154 1.05 -3.82 -0.14
C ASP A 154 2.34 -4.56 0.27
N VAL A 155 2.27 -5.88 0.35
CA VAL A 155 3.39 -6.81 0.30
C VAL A 155 3.01 -7.89 -0.71
N LEU A 156 3.62 -7.85 -1.88
CA LEU A 156 3.27 -8.76 -2.97
C LEU A 156 4.42 -8.97 -3.95
N VAL A 157 4.35 -10.04 -4.73
CA VAL A 157 5.17 -10.20 -5.93
C VAL A 157 4.35 -9.78 -7.14
N SER A 158 4.82 -8.78 -7.85
CA SER A 158 4.24 -8.28 -9.10
C SER A 158 4.89 -8.98 -10.28
N ARG A 159 4.08 -9.61 -11.13
CA ARG A 159 4.51 -10.28 -12.36
C ARG A 159 3.87 -9.62 -13.57
N HIS A 160 4.71 -9.13 -14.47
CA HIS A 160 4.30 -8.63 -15.77
C HIS A 160 4.76 -9.57 -16.89
N LYS A 161 3.90 -9.82 -17.86
CA LYS A 161 4.25 -10.51 -19.10
C LYS A 161 4.94 -9.55 -20.09
N PRO A 162 5.69 -10.07 -21.08
CA PRO A 162 6.16 -9.26 -22.19
C PRO A 162 5.03 -8.46 -22.87
N GLY A 163 5.32 -7.21 -23.18
CA GLY A 163 4.35 -6.30 -23.81
C GLY A 163 3.41 -5.57 -22.84
N THR A 164 3.44 -5.88 -21.53
CA THR A 164 2.61 -5.17 -20.54
C THR A 164 2.93 -3.69 -20.50
N HIS A 165 1.90 -2.87 -20.58
CA HIS A 165 1.96 -1.42 -20.37
C HIS A 165 0.97 -1.04 -19.28
N LEU A 166 1.46 -0.43 -18.20
CA LEU A 166 0.62 0.22 -17.19
C LEU A 166 0.60 1.71 -17.49
N PRO A 167 -0.54 2.25 -17.98
CA PRO A 167 -0.66 3.67 -18.31
C PRO A 167 -0.40 4.57 -17.10
N ALA A 168 -0.05 5.83 -17.37
CA ALA A 168 0.20 6.84 -16.35
C ALA A 168 -0.95 6.93 -15.34
N HIS A 169 -0.63 6.78 -14.06
CA HIS A 169 -1.59 6.84 -12.96
C HIS A 169 -0.91 7.24 -11.66
N CYS A 170 -1.71 7.65 -10.68
CA CYS A 170 -1.29 7.86 -9.30
C CYS A 170 -1.97 6.85 -8.39
N SER A 171 -1.40 6.61 -7.21
CA SER A 171 -2.00 5.80 -6.17
C SER A 171 -3.05 6.57 -5.36
N VAL A 172 -3.50 6.01 -4.25
CA VAL A 172 -4.64 6.51 -3.46
C VAL A 172 -4.28 7.63 -2.50
N ASP A 173 -3.03 7.67 -2.03
CA ASP A 173 -2.53 8.57 -0.97
C ASP A 173 -1.03 8.87 -1.14
N ASN A 174 -0.51 9.78 -0.33
CA ASN A 174 0.92 10.08 -0.18
C ASN A 174 1.48 9.61 1.18
N LEU A 175 0.82 8.64 1.84
CA LEU A 175 1.19 8.22 3.19
C LEU A 175 2.39 7.27 3.22
N ARG A 176 2.80 6.72 2.09
CA ARG A 176 3.77 5.64 2.02
C ARG A 176 4.77 5.79 0.88
N LEU A 177 5.91 5.15 1.07
CA LEU A 177 6.89 4.92 0.02
C LEU A 177 6.73 3.48 -0.49
N ARG A 178 6.75 3.32 -1.80
CA ARG A 178 6.78 2.01 -2.46
C ARG A 178 8.20 1.60 -2.74
N CYS A 179 8.57 0.42 -2.25
CA CYS A 179 9.85 -0.21 -2.51
C CYS A 179 9.69 -1.33 -3.52
N HIS A 180 10.38 -1.25 -4.62
CA HIS A 180 10.55 -2.33 -5.57
C HIS A 180 11.89 -3.03 -5.35
N LEU A 181 11.88 -4.31 -4.96
CA LEU A 181 13.04 -5.18 -5.01
C LEU A 181 12.91 -6.09 -6.25
N PRO A 182 13.66 -5.82 -7.32
CA PRO A 182 13.59 -6.59 -8.55
C PRO A 182 14.15 -8.01 -8.35
N ILE A 183 13.35 -9.03 -8.67
CA ILE A 183 13.65 -10.45 -8.46
C ILE A 183 14.19 -11.11 -9.73
N ALA A 184 13.49 -10.90 -10.85
CA ALA A 184 13.89 -11.34 -12.17
C ALA A 184 13.43 -10.28 -13.17
N VAL A 185 14.36 -9.61 -13.83
CA VAL A 185 14.08 -8.51 -14.75
C VAL A 185 14.88 -8.69 -16.02
N PRO A 186 14.23 -9.02 -17.17
CA PRO A 186 14.91 -9.04 -18.46
C PRO A 186 15.35 -7.63 -18.87
N SER A 187 16.12 -7.53 -19.92
CA SER A 187 16.40 -6.23 -20.55
C SER A 187 15.12 -5.63 -21.13
N GLY A 188 14.88 -4.33 -20.93
CA GLY A 188 13.80 -3.58 -21.56
C GLY A 188 12.69 -3.03 -20.67
N PRO A 189 12.31 -3.64 -19.51
CA PRO A 189 11.34 -3.02 -18.62
C PRO A 189 11.85 -1.71 -18.02
N GLU A 190 10.99 -0.70 -17.99
CA GLU A 190 11.28 0.60 -17.36
C GLU A 190 10.04 1.17 -16.64
N ILE A 191 10.28 2.04 -15.66
CA ILE A 191 9.26 2.85 -14.99
C ILE A 191 9.63 4.33 -15.13
N ARG A 192 8.62 5.15 -15.33
CA ARG A 192 8.70 6.61 -15.15
C ARG A 192 7.93 7.00 -13.90
N VAL A 193 8.52 7.81 -13.04
CA VAL A 193 7.85 8.43 -11.89
C VAL A 193 8.06 9.94 -12.01
N ALA A 194 7.00 10.69 -12.16
CA ALA A 194 7.04 12.08 -12.61
C ALA A 194 7.87 12.22 -13.90
N ASP A 195 8.98 12.92 -13.86
CA ASP A 195 9.95 13.10 -14.97
C ASP A 195 11.18 12.15 -14.87
N HIS A 196 11.25 11.30 -13.82
CA HIS A 196 12.34 10.35 -13.60
C HIS A 196 12.08 9.02 -14.28
N LYS A 197 12.97 8.59 -15.18
CA LYS A 197 12.99 7.25 -15.75
C LYS A 197 13.97 6.34 -15.01
N HIS A 198 13.55 5.11 -14.74
CA HIS A 198 14.36 4.12 -14.04
C HIS A 198 14.20 2.74 -14.68
N ALA A 199 15.33 2.08 -14.92
CA ALA A 199 15.40 0.67 -15.28
C ALA A 199 15.85 -0.13 -14.04
N TRP A 200 15.14 -1.20 -13.72
CA TRP A 200 15.44 -1.99 -12.52
C TRP A 200 16.71 -2.81 -12.66
N THR A 201 17.44 -2.94 -11.55
CA THR A 201 18.58 -3.85 -11.40
C THR A 201 18.23 -4.91 -10.34
N GLU A 202 18.35 -6.18 -10.67
CA GLU A 202 18.08 -7.29 -9.75
C GLU A 202 18.83 -7.12 -8.43
N GLY A 203 18.13 -7.33 -7.31
CA GLY A 203 18.67 -7.21 -5.97
C GLY A 203 18.95 -5.77 -5.49
N ARG A 204 18.55 -4.74 -6.27
CA ARG A 204 18.71 -3.33 -5.90
C ARG A 204 17.37 -2.67 -5.72
N CYS A 205 17.08 -2.21 -4.51
CA CYS A 205 15.83 -1.54 -4.20
C CYS A 205 15.69 -0.20 -4.94
N PHE A 206 14.49 0.06 -5.42
CA PHE A 206 14.07 1.35 -5.95
C PHE A 206 12.91 1.87 -5.11
N LEU A 207 13.08 3.07 -4.53
CA LEU A 207 12.11 3.72 -3.65
C LEU A 207 11.48 4.91 -4.35
N PHE A 208 10.15 4.97 -4.33
CA PHE A 208 9.41 6.11 -4.89
C PHE A 208 8.06 6.29 -4.19
N GLU A 209 7.48 7.48 -4.32
CA GLU A 209 6.10 7.75 -3.92
C GLU A 209 5.17 7.49 -5.10
N ASP A 210 4.31 6.49 -5.00
CA ASP A 210 3.32 6.17 -6.02
C ASP A 210 2.12 7.14 -6.02
N SER A 211 2.13 8.14 -5.12
CA SER A 211 1.26 9.32 -5.17
C SER A 211 1.60 10.25 -6.35
N PHE A 212 2.82 10.20 -6.87
CA PHE A 212 3.20 10.84 -8.12
C PHE A 212 2.79 9.99 -9.31
N GLU A 213 2.47 10.66 -10.42
CA GLU A 213 2.16 9.98 -11.67
C GLU A 213 3.31 9.07 -12.08
N HIS A 214 2.99 7.79 -12.26
CA HIS A 214 3.96 6.80 -12.70
C HIS A 214 3.37 5.90 -13.78
N GLU A 215 4.25 5.38 -14.62
CA GLU A 215 3.92 4.62 -15.80
C GLU A 215 4.97 3.53 -16.01
N VAL A 216 4.56 2.32 -16.45
CA VAL A 216 5.44 1.16 -16.58
C VAL A 216 5.31 0.54 -17.96
N TRP A 217 6.45 0.31 -18.61
CA TRP A 217 6.55 -0.43 -19.87
C TRP A 217 7.38 -1.69 -19.70
N HIS A 218 6.98 -2.74 -20.37
CA HIS A 218 7.70 -4.00 -20.39
C HIS A 218 8.03 -4.40 -21.84
N HIS A 219 9.16 -3.94 -22.34
CA HIS A 219 9.67 -4.23 -23.68
C HIS A 219 10.57 -5.47 -23.73
N GLY A 220 10.72 -6.20 -22.63
CA GLY A 220 11.51 -7.44 -22.58
C GLY A 220 10.77 -8.65 -23.17
N ASP A 221 11.44 -9.79 -23.19
CA ASP A 221 11.00 -11.04 -23.84
C ASP A 221 10.53 -12.14 -22.86
N THR A 222 10.79 -11.96 -21.57
CA THR A 222 10.38 -12.88 -20.49
C THR A 222 9.62 -12.15 -19.40
N ASN A 223 8.97 -12.88 -18.49
CA ASN A 223 8.26 -12.26 -17.38
C ASN A 223 9.19 -11.42 -16.48
N ARG A 224 8.73 -10.24 -16.10
CA ARG A 224 9.35 -9.43 -15.06
C ARG A 224 8.73 -9.75 -13.70
N LEU A 225 9.55 -10.04 -12.70
CA LEU A 225 9.15 -10.26 -11.31
C LEU A 225 9.75 -9.19 -10.41
N ILE A 226 8.91 -8.47 -9.67
CA ILE A 226 9.33 -7.51 -8.65
C ILE A 226 8.63 -7.84 -7.34
N PHE A 227 9.38 -7.92 -6.26
CA PHE A 227 8.83 -7.94 -4.91
C PHE A 227 8.55 -6.49 -4.49
N ILE A 228 7.30 -6.20 -4.18
CA ILE A 228 6.80 -4.88 -3.77
C ILE A 228 6.52 -4.90 -2.29
N LEU A 229 7.04 -3.91 -1.58
CA LEU A 229 6.81 -3.70 -0.17
C LEU A 229 6.64 -2.20 0.10
N ASP A 230 5.55 -1.82 0.76
CA ASP A 230 5.29 -0.44 1.12
C ASP A 230 5.73 -0.14 2.56
N PHE A 231 6.29 1.05 2.75
CA PHE A 231 6.72 1.61 4.04
C PHE A 231 5.97 2.89 4.33
N TRP A 232 5.68 3.16 5.59
CA TRP A 232 5.23 4.49 6.01
C TRP A 232 6.27 5.55 5.62
N HIS A 233 5.78 6.70 5.15
CA HIS A 233 6.66 7.82 4.82
C HIS A 233 7.57 8.13 6.03
N PRO A 234 8.89 8.37 5.84
CA PRO A 234 9.84 8.53 6.94
C PRO A 234 9.54 9.69 7.89
N ASP A 235 8.82 10.71 7.42
CA ASP A 235 8.46 11.88 8.21
C ASP A 235 7.30 11.64 9.21
N PHE A 236 6.65 10.49 9.16
CA PHE A 236 5.64 10.16 10.17
C PHE A 236 6.29 9.88 11.53
N THR A 237 5.65 10.38 12.58
CA THR A 237 5.93 9.93 13.94
C THR A 237 5.29 8.57 14.22
N GLU A 238 5.75 7.87 15.24
CA GLU A 238 5.15 6.61 15.66
C GLU A 238 3.68 6.78 16.09
N ALA A 239 3.37 7.91 16.76
CA ALA A 239 2.00 8.23 17.19
C ALA A 239 1.06 8.38 15.96
N GLU A 240 1.50 9.08 14.94
CA GLU A 240 0.72 9.27 13.70
C GLU A 240 0.52 7.93 12.95
N VAL A 241 1.58 7.11 12.84
CA VAL A 241 1.49 5.76 12.24
C VAL A 241 0.44 4.92 12.96
N ARG A 242 0.46 4.92 14.30
CA ARG A 242 -0.51 4.17 15.13
C ARG A 242 -1.93 4.67 14.90
N ALA A 243 -2.14 5.98 14.95
CA ALA A 243 -3.44 6.61 14.75
C ALA A 243 -3.99 6.30 13.35
N LEU A 244 -3.22 6.53 12.28
CA LEU A 244 -3.64 6.27 10.91
C LEU A 244 -3.90 4.77 10.68
N THR A 245 -3.04 3.89 11.20
CA THR A 245 -3.26 2.44 11.10
C THR A 245 -4.58 2.05 11.77
N ALA A 246 -4.83 2.51 12.99
CA ALA A 246 -6.07 2.22 13.72
C ALA A 246 -7.29 2.78 12.98
N GLY A 247 -7.21 4.03 12.51
CA GLY A 247 -8.29 4.71 11.82
C GLY A 247 -8.75 3.97 10.58
N PHE A 248 -7.83 3.62 9.70
CA PHE A 248 -8.17 2.97 8.43
C PHE A 248 -8.36 1.44 8.54
N ARG A 249 -7.89 0.81 9.61
CA ARG A 249 -7.99 -0.64 9.82
C ARG A 249 -9.31 -1.08 10.48
N LYS A 250 -10.16 -0.15 10.88
CA LYS A 250 -11.51 -0.45 11.39
C LYS A 250 -12.27 -1.30 10.37
N ARG A 251 -12.97 -2.35 10.85
CA ARG A 251 -13.66 -3.32 10.00
C ARG A 251 -14.57 -2.64 8.96
N GLU A 252 -15.45 -1.75 9.40
CA GLU A 252 -16.42 -1.08 8.53
C GLU A 252 -15.74 -0.26 7.43
N ILE A 253 -14.58 0.34 7.71
CA ILE A 253 -13.78 1.07 6.73
C ILE A 253 -13.12 0.11 5.74
N ARG A 254 -12.56 -1.00 6.21
CA ARG A 254 -11.99 -2.02 5.32
C ARG A 254 -13.05 -2.66 4.42
N GLU A 255 -14.27 -2.87 4.91
CA GLU A 255 -15.39 -3.36 4.11
C GLU A 255 -15.72 -2.38 2.95
N ILE A 256 -15.72 -1.05 3.20
CA ILE A 256 -15.89 -0.04 2.16
C ILE A 256 -14.80 -0.15 1.10
N PHE A 257 -13.53 -0.26 1.51
CA PHE A 257 -12.39 -0.38 0.58
C PHE A 257 -12.38 -1.72 -0.16
N PHE A 258 -12.78 -2.80 0.51
CA PHE A 258 -12.83 -4.11 -0.09
C PHE A 258 -13.78 -4.17 -1.28
N GLU A 259 -14.96 -3.58 -1.16
CA GLU A 259 -15.94 -3.49 -2.25
C GLU A 259 -15.41 -2.67 -3.46
N LEU A 260 -14.48 -1.73 -3.22
CA LEU A 260 -13.82 -0.97 -4.29
C LEU A 260 -12.73 -1.74 -5.01
N ARG A 261 -11.94 -2.50 -4.23
CA ARG A 261 -10.80 -3.27 -4.73
C ARG A 261 -11.19 -4.69 -5.16
N LEU A 262 -12.44 -5.09 -4.93
CA LEU A 262 -12.89 -6.45 -5.20
C LEU A 262 -12.75 -6.75 -6.70
N SER A 263 -11.65 -7.42 -7.05
CA SER A 263 -11.49 -8.02 -8.35
C SER A 263 -12.29 -9.32 -8.42
N ARG A 264 -12.56 -9.79 -9.63
CA ARG A 264 -13.23 -11.08 -9.85
C ARG A 264 -12.49 -12.22 -9.12
N ALA A 265 -11.16 -12.20 -9.12
CA ALA A 265 -10.34 -13.18 -8.42
C ALA A 265 -10.46 -13.08 -6.89
N ALA A 266 -10.64 -11.88 -6.33
CA ALA A 266 -10.80 -11.69 -4.89
C ALA A 266 -12.20 -12.07 -4.40
N SER A 267 -13.22 -12.16 -5.27
CA SER A 267 -14.58 -12.53 -4.88
C SER A 267 -14.66 -13.92 -4.27
N GLU A 268 -13.81 -14.85 -4.70
CA GLU A 268 -13.73 -16.22 -4.16
C GLU A 268 -13.23 -16.25 -2.69
N TYR A 269 -12.49 -15.22 -2.28
CA TYR A 269 -11.92 -15.09 -0.94
C TYR A 269 -12.68 -14.09 -0.06
N ARG A 270 -13.85 -13.62 -0.51
CA ARG A 270 -14.61 -12.58 0.19
C ARG A 270 -14.84 -12.92 1.66
N ASP A 271 -15.36 -14.10 1.94
CA ASP A 271 -15.70 -14.52 3.30
C ASP A 271 -14.44 -14.62 4.19
N PHE A 272 -13.33 -15.09 3.64
CA PHE A 272 -12.04 -15.11 4.32
C PHE A 272 -11.60 -13.71 4.79
N PHE A 273 -11.70 -12.71 3.92
CA PHE A 273 -11.31 -11.35 4.28
C PHE A 273 -12.29 -10.70 5.26
N LEU A 274 -13.59 -10.87 5.06
CA LEU A 274 -14.59 -10.33 5.98
C LEU A 274 -14.45 -10.94 7.39
N ASP A 275 -14.14 -12.23 7.50
CA ASP A 275 -13.88 -12.88 8.78
C ASP A 275 -12.57 -12.41 9.42
N ALA A 276 -11.53 -12.18 8.60
CA ALA A 276 -10.29 -11.59 9.08
C ALA A 276 -10.51 -10.17 9.62
N PHE A 277 -11.28 -9.34 8.93
CA PHE A 277 -11.61 -7.98 9.39
C PHE A 277 -12.33 -8.00 10.73
N ARG A 278 -13.30 -8.93 10.94
CA ARG A 278 -14.02 -9.08 12.20
C ARG A 278 -13.10 -9.50 13.36
N ARG A 279 -12.20 -10.47 13.11
CA ARG A 279 -11.26 -10.93 14.14
C ARG A 279 -10.29 -9.83 14.56
N GLU A 280 -9.80 -9.08 13.59
CA GLU A 280 -8.81 -8.04 13.80
C GLU A 280 -9.38 -6.73 14.34
N ASP A 281 -10.71 -6.55 14.30
CA ASP A 281 -11.39 -5.38 14.84
C ASP A 281 -11.30 -5.29 16.38
N ASN A 282 -10.94 -6.38 17.04
CA ASN A 282 -10.64 -6.45 18.46
C ASN A 282 -9.16 -6.27 18.83
N ASP A 283 -8.32 -5.86 17.89
CA ASP A 283 -6.92 -5.54 18.11
C ASP A 283 -6.76 -4.39 19.12
N ASP A 284 -5.75 -4.49 19.99
CA ASP A 284 -5.50 -3.47 21.03
C ASP A 284 -5.27 -2.08 20.44
N LEU A 285 -4.62 -2.00 19.27
CA LEU A 285 -4.41 -0.75 18.56
C LEU A 285 -5.74 -0.11 18.12
N ILE A 286 -6.70 -0.89 17.63
CA ILE A 286 -8.02 -0.37 17.26
C ILE A 286 -8.76 0.11 18.53
N ARG A 287 -8.74 -0.67 19.61
CA ARG A 287 -9.40 -0.31 20.88
C ARG A 287 -8.85 0.98 21.49
N GLU A 288 -7.57 1.27 21.31
CA GLU A 288 -6.93 2.51 21.80
C GLU A 288 -7.57 3.77 21.17
N PHE A 289 -7.89 3.72 19.90
CA PHE A 289 -8.37 4.88 19.13
C PHE A 289 -9.88 4.88 18.86
N TRP A 290 -10.60 3.78 19.13
CA TRP A 290 -12.02 3.62 18.87
C TRP A 290 -12.79 3.29 20.16
N PRO A 291 -13.15 4.32 20.97
CA PRO A 291 -13.74 4.10 22.31
C PRO A 291 -15.10 3.39 22.29
N SER A 292 -15.86 3.47 21.22
CA SER A 292 -17.16 2.79 21.08
C SER A 292 -17.06 1.32 20.66
N ALA A 293 -15.86 0.81 20.37
CA ALA A 293 -15.63 -0.62 20.07
C ALA A 293 -15.69 -1.53 21.34
N SER A 294 -15.95 -0.95 22.51
CA SER A 294 -15.97 -1.62 23.83
C SER A 294 -17.38 -2.01 24.30
N GLY A 295 -18.32 -2.24 23.39
CA GLY A 295 -19.68 -2.67 23.67
C GLY A 295 -19.93 -4.12 23.28
#